data_a620be98e669f0fb0b0eb0d951b86c7a
#
_entry.id   a620be98e669f0fb0b0eb0d951b86c7a
#
_cell.length_a   1.000
_cell.length_b   1.000
_cell.length_c   1.000
_cell.angle_alpha   90.00
_cell.angle_beta   90.00
_cell.angle_gamma   90.00
#
_symmetry.space_group_name_H-M   'P 1'
#
loop_
_entity.id
_entity.type
_entity.pdbx_description
1 polymer ?
#
loop_
_entity_poly.entity_id
_entity_poly.type
_entity_poly.pdbx_seq_one_letter_code
_entity_poly.pdbx_strand_id
1 'polypeptide(L)'
;MARIDYYFTTVSPFVYLAGVRLEDIAARHGAEITYKPVDAQALFARTGGLALPQRHDSRKAYRLQEMARQSRKHGLPINPQPMFWPVNPAPSAYAIISAQTAGGGDLGALVHGFARACWAEDKDISDDAVIRDQLEKAGFDPALSDRGMLSAAESYSVNLEEAVSRGAFGVPFYITGEERFWGQDRLEDLDLHLSGKL
;
A
#
# COMPACT_ATOMS: atom_id res chain seq x y z
N MET A 1 -7.68 0.67 22.33
CA MET A 1 -6.53 0.59 21.42
C MET A 1 -6.98 1.20 20.10
N ALA A 2 -6.27 2.20 19.55
CA ALA A 2 -6.64 2.79 18.28
C ALA A 2 -6.42 1.77 17.15
N ARG A 3 -7.25 1.83 16.11
CA ARG A 3 -7.13 0.99 14.92
C ARG A 3 -7.01 1.86 13.70
N ILE A 4 -6.07 1.52 12.82
CA ILE A 4 -5.83 2.21 11.56
C ILE A 4 -6.17 1.24 10.43
N ASP A 5 -7.19 1.54 9.64
CA ASP A 5 -7.47 0.83 8.39
C ASP A 5 -6.63 1.48 7.29
N TYR A 6 -5.70 0.71 6.73
CA TYR A 6 -4.75 1.15 5.72
C TYR A 6 -5.12 0.61 4.35
N TYR A 7 -5.66 1.48 3.47
CA TYR A 7 -5.99 1.14 2.09
C TYR A 7 -4.87 1.52 1.14
N PHE A 8 -4.39 0.57 0.35
CA PHE A 8 -3.23 0.76 -0.49
C PHE A 8 -3.21 -0.16 -1.71
N THR A 9 -2.28 0.06 -2.63
CA THR A 9 -1.89 -0.89 -3.68
C THR A 9 -0.38 -0.99 -3.76
N THR A 10 0.14 -2.19 -3.93
CA THR A 10 1.58 -2.50 -4.00
C THR A 10 2.31 -1.78 -5.15
N VAL A 11 1.57 -1.39 -6.20
CA VAL A 11 2.08 -0.68 -7.38
C VAL A 11 2.04 0.85 -7.26
N SER A 12 1.71 1.40 -6.09
CA SER A 12 1.74 2.85 -5.89
C SER A 12 3.12 3.32 -5.43
N PRO A 13 3.74 4.29 -6.13
CA PRO A 13 5.01 4.85 -5.67
C PRO A 13 4.87 5.61 -4.36
N PHE A 14 3.68 6.16 -4.06
CA PHE A 14 3.44 6.88 -2.81
C PHE A 14 3.20 5.93 -1.62
N VAL A 15 2.79 4.68 -1.88
CA VAL A 15 2.82 3.60 -0.90
C VAL A 15 4.27 3.22 -0.59
N TYR A 16 5.12 3.04 -1.61
CA TYR A 16 6.55 2.81 -1.42
C TYR A 16 7.21 3.97 -0.63
N LEU A 17 6.94 5.21 -1.02
CA LEU A 17 7.52 6.41 -0.42
C LEU A 17 6.96 6.73 0.99
N ALA A 18 5.89 6.06 1.44
CA ALA A 18 5.50 6.07 2.84
C ALA A 18 6.57 5.40 3.74
N GLY A 19 7.29 4.43 3.18
CA GLY A 19 8.27 3.65 3.92
C GLY A 19 7.61 2.92 5.10
N VAL A 20 8.34 2.83 6.21
CA VAL A 20 7.87 2.20 7.46
C VAL A 20 7.26 3.21 8.45
N ARG A 21 6.98 4.43 7.98
CA ARG A 21 6.51 5.52 8.87
C ARG A 21 5.14 5.24 9.49
N LEU A 22 4.27 4.50 8.81
CA LEU A 22 2.98 4.10 9.36
C LEU A 22 3.17 3.15 10.54
N GLU A 23 4.03 2.16 10.40
CA GLU A 23 4.36 1.17 11.42
C GLU A 23 5.03 1.84 12.64
N ASP A 24 5.93 2.79 12.42
CA ASP A 24 6.57 3.58 13.48
C ASP A 24 5.54 4.41 14.25
N ILE A 25 4.57 5.03 13.57
CA ILE A 25 3.48 5.79 14.19
C ILE A 25 2.60 4.83 14.99
N ALA A 26 2.16 3.72 14.40
CA ALA A 26 1.32 2.75 15.09
C ALA A 26 1.99 2.21 16.36
N ALA A 27 3.27 1.88 16.29
CA ALA A 27 4.05 1.42 17.45
C ALA A 27 4.11 2.46 18.56
N ARG A 28 4.36 3.75 18.23
CA ARG A 28 4.40 4.84 19.23
C ARG A 28 3.08 5.03 19.98
N HIS A 29 1.96 4.83 19.30
CA HIS A 29 0.62 5.03 19.88
C HIS A 29 -0.05 3.74 20.35
N GLY A 30 0.61 2.59 20.22
CA GLY A 30 0.01 1.29 20.50
C GLY A 30 -1.23 1.02 19.64
N ALA A 31 -1.23 1.53 18.40
CA ALA A 31 -2.33 1.34 17.45
C ALA A 31 -2.14 0.06 16.64
N GLU A 32 -3.25 -0.58 16.28
CA GLU A 32 -3.25 -1.75 15.39
C GLU A 32 -3.48 -1.32 13.94
N ILE A 33 -2.68 -1.83 13.01
CA ILE A 33 -2.87 -1.61 11.57
C ILE A 33 -3.60 -2.81 10.98
N THR A 34 -4.67 -2.54 10.23
CA THR A 34 -5.29 -3.52 9.33
C THR A 34 -4.92 -3.17 7.90
N TYR A 35 -4.14 -4.03 7.27
CA TYR A 35 -3.70 -3.84 5.89
C TYR A 35 -4.79 -4.26 4.93
N LYS A 36 -5.24 -3.33 4.10
CA LYS A 36 -6.36 -3.50 3.17
C LYS A 36 -5.92 -3.15 1.74
N PRO A 37 -5.23 -4.07 1.04
CA PRO A 37 -4.92 -3.83 -0.36
C PRO A 37 -6.21 -3.71 -1.18
N VAL A 38 -6.21 -2.78 -2.16
CA VAL A 38 -7.36 -2.48 -3.03
C VAL A 38 -6.93 -2.32 -4.49
N ASP A 39 -7.86 -2.58 -5.42
CA ASP A 39 -7.72 -2.18 -6.80
C ASP A 39 -7.89 -0.65 -6.92
N ALA A 40 -6.75 0.04 -7.06
CA ALA A 40 -6.75 1.49 -7.14
C ALA A 40 -7.42 2.02 -8.42
N GLN A 41 -7.42 1.26 -9.52
CA GLN A 41 -8.09 1.69 -10.75
C GLN A 41 -9.61 1.61 -10.61
N ALA A 42 -10.11 0.53 -10.04
CA ALA A 42 -11.52 0.38 -9.72
C ALA A 42 -11.98 1.43 -8.67
N LEU A 43 -11.14 1.72 -7.66
CA LEU A 43 -11.38 2.78 -6.69
C LEU A 43 -11.52 4.14 -7.37
N PHE A 44 -10.59 4.50 -8.26
CA PHE A 44 -10.65 5.77 -9.02
C PHE A 44 -11.92 5.88 -9.85
N ALA A 45 -12.27 4.83 -10.60
CA ALA A 45 -13.47 4.82 -11.44
C ALA A 45 -14.76 5.08 -10.64
N ARG A 46 -14.82 4.63 -9.38
CA ARG A 46 -16.00 4.77 -8.51
C ARG A 46 -16.05 6.07 -7.72
N THR A 47 -14.93 6.77 -7.60
CA THR A 47 -14.79 7.95 -6.72
C THR A 47 -14.39 9.22 -7.46
N GLY A 48 -14.44 9.21 -8.82
CA GLY A 48 -14.14 10.38 -9.65
C GLY A 48 -12.63 10.61 -9.88
N GLY A 49 -11.78 9.65 -9.50
CA GLY A 49 -10.36 9.69 -9.82
C GLY A 49 -10.09 9.34 -11.29
N LEU A 50 -8.91 9.73 -11.78
CA LEU A 50 -8.45 9.37 -13.11
C LEU A 50 -7.25 8.45 -13.05
N ALA A 51 -7.27 7.38 -13.85
CA ALA A 51 -6.09 6.55 -14.09
C ALA A 51 -4.96 7.41 -14.69
N LEU A 52 -3.70 7.04 -14.40
CA LEU A 52 -2.54 7.86 -14.76
C LEU A 52 -2.49 8.24 -16.25
N PRO A 53 -2.78 7.37 -17.23
CA PRO A 53 -2.78 7.75 -18.64
C PRO A 53 -3.78 8.87 -19.00
N GLN A 54 -4.91 8.93 -18.27
CA GLN A 54 -6.00 9.89 -18.50
C GLN A 54 -5.77 11.24 -17.81
N ARG A 55 -4.73 11.35 -16.96
CA ARG A 55 -4.44 12.61 -16.26
C ARG A 55 -3.80 13.62 -17.19
N HIS A 56 -4.09 14.90 -16.98
CA HIS A 56 -3.44 16.01 -17.69
C HIS A 56 -1.90 15.93 -17.52
N ASP A 57 -1.16 16.34 -18.55
CA ASP A 57 0.32 16.19 -18.57
C ASP A 57 1.01 16.95 -17.44
N SER A 58 0.49 18.11 -17.02
CA SER A 58 1.01 18.82 -15.84
C SER A 58 0.94 17.99 -14.56
N ARG A 59 -0.10 17.17 -14.38
CA ARG A 59 -0.23 16.28 -13.23
C ARG A 59 0.73 15.09 -13.31
N LYS A 60 1.00 14.59 -14.52
CA LYS A 60 1.99 13.54 -14.77
C LYS A 60 3.40 14.06 -14.47
N ALA A 61 3.73 15.25 -14.96
CA ALA A 61 5.02 15.90 -14.72
C ALA A 61 5.23 16.20 -13.21
N TYR A 62 4.23 16.76 -12.55
CA TYR A 62 4.29 17.02 -11.10
C TYR A 62 4.49 15.72 -10.30
N ARG A 63 3.81 14.64 -10.66
CA ARG A 63 3.97 13.33 -10.02
C ARG A 63 5.44 12.88 -10.04
N LEU A 64 6.15 13.01 -11.15
CA LEU A 64 7.56 12.64 -11.25
C LEU A 64 8.45 13.51 -10.36
N GLN A 65 8.20 14.82 -10.31
CA GLN A 65 8.90 15.73 -9.41
C GLN A 65 8.66 15.37 -7.95
N GLU A 66 7.41 15.05 -7.59
CA GLU A 66 7.05 14.68 -6.23
C GLU A 66 7.70 13.36 -5.81
N MET A 67 7.71 12.35 -6.68
CA MET A 67 8.43 11.11 -6.44
C MET A 67 9.92 11.36 -6.14
N ALA A 68 10.57 12.21 -6.92
CA ALA A 68 11.98 12.55 -6.73
C ALA A 68 12.23 13.34 -5.43
N ARG A 69 11.30 14.21 -5.01
CA ARG A 69 11.40 14.94 -3.73
C ARG A 69 11.27 14.01 -2.54
N GLN A 70 10.23 13.16 -2.55
CA GLN A 70 9.95 12.25 -1.44
C GLN A 70 11.02 11.16 -1.32
N SER A 71 11.53 10.66 -2.45
CA SER A 71 12.69 9.77 -2.47
C SER A 71 13.88 10.36 -1.72
N ARG A 72 14.27 11.59 -2.07
CA ARG A 72 15.39 12.30 -1.40
C ARG A 72 15.09 12.61 0.06
N LYS A 73 13.87 13.08 0.36
CA LYS A 73 13.45 13.44 1.73
C LYS A 73 13.53 12.25 2.68
N HIS A 74 13.17 11.07 2.22
CA HIS A 74 13.09 9.86 3.05
C HIS A 74 14.24 8.87 2.81
N GLY A 75 15.20 9.19 1.95
CA GLY A 75 16.33 8.28 1.66
C GLY A 75 15.92 6.97 0.98
N LEU A 76 14.78 6.95 0.29
CA LEU A 76 14.24 5.78 -0.39
C LEU A 76 14.57 5.84 -1.89
N PRO A 77 15.51 5.03 -2.41
CA PRO A 77 15.83 5.02 -3.84
C PRO A 77 14.60 4.63 -4.65
N ILE A 78 14.35 5.32 -5.76
CA ILE A 78 13.20 5.03 -6.63
C ILE A 78 13.60 5.08 -8.10
N ASN A 79 13.20 4.05 -8.86
CA ASN A 79 13.19 4.12 -10.31
C ASN A 79 11.82 4.70 -10.75
N PRO A 80 11.76 5.89 -11.39
CA PRO A 80 10.49 6.49 -11.79
C PRO A 80 9.82 5.76 -12.96
N GLN A 81 10.52 4.83 -13.62
CA GLN A 81 10.05 4.05 -14.75
C GLN A 81 10.49 2.58 -14.61
N PRO A 82 9.95 1.83 -13.63
CA PRO A 82 10.33 0.43 -13.44
C PRO A 82 10.00 -0.41 -14.67
N MET A 83 10.84 -1.41 -14.95
CA MET A 83 10.75 -2.24 -16.14
C MET A 83 9.40 -2.94 -16.29
N PHE A 84 8.85 -3.45 -15.18
CA PHE A 84 7.60 -4.23 -15.19
C PHE A 84 6.36 -3.37 -14.88
N TRP A 85 6.55 -2.07 -14.62
CA TRP A 85 5.40 -1.21 -14.33
C TRP A 85 4.77 -0.65 -15.62
N PRO A 86 3.44 -0.68 -15.80
CA PRO A 86 2.40 -1.16 -14.87
C PRO A 86 2.32 -2.70 -14.81
N VAL A 87 2.26 -3.24 -13.61
CA VAL A 87 2.13 -4.67 -13.32
C VAL A 87 0.80 -4.94 -12.62
N ASN A 88 0.29 -6.18 -12.75
CA ASN A 88 -0.92 -6.59 -12.04
C ASN A 88 -0.66 -6.66 -10.52
N PRO A 89 -1.34 -5.83 -9.69
CA PRO A 89 -1.11 -5.85 -8.24
C PRO A 89 -1.83 -6.99 -7.51
N ALA A 90 -2.76 -7.69 -8.15
CA ALA A 90 -3.62 -8.65 -7.46
C ALA A 90 -2.86 -9.82 -6.83
N PRO A 91 -1.86 -10.47 -7.48
CA PRO A 91 -1.13 -11.57 -6.87
C PRO A 91 -0.42 -11.16 -5.57
N SER A 92 0.30 -10.04 -5.56
CA SER A 92 0.95 -9.52 -4.34
C SER A 92 -0.05 -9.08 -3.27
N ALA A 93 -1.21 -8.53 -3.67
CA ALA A 93 -2.29 -8.18 -2.75
C ALA A 93 -2.89 -9.43 -2.08
N TYR A 94 -3.11 -10.51 -2.83
CA TYR A 94 -3.62 -11.78 -2.29
C TYR A 94 -2.63 -12.41 -1.30
N ALA A 95 -1.33 -12.36 -1.61
CA ALA A 95 -0.29 -12.83 -0.69
C ALA A 95 -0.30 -12.06 0.63
N ILE A 96 -0.47 -10.73 0.61
CA ILE A 96 -0.58 -9.91 1.82
C ILE A 96 -1.82 -10.28 2.62
N ILE A 97 -2.98 -10.45 1.99
CA ILE A 97 -4.22 -10.84 2.67
C ILE A 97 -4.08 -12.23 3.30
N SER A 98 -3.50 -13.19 2.57
CA SER A 98 -3.24 -14.53 3.08
C SER A 98 -2.28 -14.51 4.27
N ALA A 99 -1.22 -13.71 4.19
CA ALA A 99 -0.24 -13.52 5.26
C ALA A 99 -0.88 -12.88 6.51
N GLN A 100 -1.71 -11.86 6.33
CA GLN A 100 -2.45 -11.22 7.44
C GLN A 100 -3.39 -12.21 8.14
N THR A 101 -4.05 -13.07 7.38
CA THR A 101 -4.94 -14.11 7.93
C THR A 101 -4.16 -15.20 8.66
N ALA A 102 -3.01 -15.61 8.13
CA ALA A 102 -2.16 -16.64 8.73
C ALA A 102 -1.44 -16.16 10.00
N GLY A 103 -1.07 -14.89 10.06
CA GLY A 103 -0.24 -14.34 11.14
C GLY A 103 1.20 -14.84 11.12
N GLY A 104 1.99 -14.45 12.10
CA GLY A 104 3.31 -15.00 12.41
C GLY A 104 4.51 -14.28 11.81
N GLY A 105 4.33 -13.40 10.81
CA GLY A 105 5.40 -12.59 10.20
C GLY A 105 5.19 -11.08 10.39
N ASP A 106 5.97 -10.29 9.66
CA ASP A 106 5.90 -8.83 9.65
C ASP A 106 5.18 -8.34 8.40
N LEU A 107 3.91 -7.91 8.57
CA LEU A 107 3.08 -7.40 7.47
C LEU A 107 3.60 -6.08 6.91
N GLY A 108 4.11 -5.20 7.75
CA GLY A 108 4.71 -3.93 7.31
C GLY A 108 5.91 -4.18 6.41
N ALA A 109 6.82 -5.07 6.85
CA ALA A 109 7.96 -5.49 6.03
C ALA A 109 7.52 -6.12 4.70
N LEU A 110 6.46 -6.93 4.70
CA LEU A 110 5.94 -7.57 3.48
C LEU A 110 5.39 -6.53 2.49
N VAL A 111 4.55 -5.61 2.95
CA VAL A 111 3.97 -4.54 2.12
C VAL A 111 5.06 -3.64 1.54
N HIS A 112 5.99 -3.20 2.40
CA HIS A 112 7.12 -2.38 1.97
C HIS A 112 8.06 -3.16 1.04
N GLY A 113 8.27 -4.46 1.28
CA GLY A 113 9.07 -5.36 0.44
C GLY A 113 8.52 -5.45 -0.99
N PHE A 114 7.23 -5.65 -1.18
CA PHE A 114 6.61 -5.64 -2.52
C PHE A 114 6.73 -4.28 -3.20
N ALA A 115 6.43 -3.21 -2.49
CA ALA A 115 6.53 -1.87 -3.05
C ALA A 115 7.98 -1.52 -3.45
N ARG A 116 8.97 -1.91 -2.64
CA ARG A 116 10.40 -1.77 -2.94
C ARG A 116 10.83 -2.64 -4.14
N ALA A 117 10.39 -3.89 -4.19
CA ALA A 117 10.67 -4.81 -5.30
C ALA A 117 10.24 -4.18 -6.63
N CYS A 118 9.05 -3.54 -6.67
CA CYS A 118 8.55 -2.84 -7.85
C CYS A 118 9.34 -1.55 -8.14
N TRP A 119 9.50 -0.66 -7.15
CA TRP A 119 9.95 0.72 -7.39
C TRP A 119 11.47 0.94 -7.26
N ALA A 120 12.20 0.04 -6.62
CA ALA A 120 13.64 0.18 -6.41
C ALA A 120 14.48 -0.98 -6.94
N GLU A 121 13.88 -2.15 -7.15
CA GLU A 121 14.60 -3.37 -7.52
C GLU A 121 14.26 -3.89 -8.92
N ASP A 122 13.36 -3.19 -9.64
CA ASP A 122 12.92 -3.57 -11.00
C ASP A 122 12.41 -5.03 -11.11
N LYS A 123 11.68 -5.50 -10.09
CA LYS A 123 11.11 -6.86 -10.05
C LYS A 123 9.64 -6.85 -10.45
N ASP A 124 9.22 -7.96 -11.07
CA ASP A 124 7.80 -8.23 -11.34
C ASP A 124 7.13 -8.79 -10.08
N ILE A 125 6.34 -7.97 -9.40
CA ILE A 125 5.62 -8.36 -8.19
C ILE A 125 4.38 -9.23 -8.45
N SER A 126 4.10 -9.58 -9.70
CA SER A 126 3.11 -10.59 -10.08
C SER A 126 3.73 -11.97 -10.30
N ASP A 127 5.06 -12.06 -10.35
CA ASP A 127 5.81 -13.32 -10.50
C ASP A 127 5.81 -14.11 -9.17
N ASP A 128 5.49 -15.41 -9.26
CA ASP A 128 5.39 -16.27 -8.08
C ASP A 128 6.71 -16.40 -7.30
N ALA A 129 7.84 -16.42 -7.98
CA ALA A 129 9.14 -16.52 -7.32
C ALA A 129 9.44 -15.23 -6.52
N VAL A 130 9.06 -14.05 -7.06
CA VAL A 130 9.17 -12.78 -6.33
C VAL A 130 8.23 -12.75 -5.13
N ILE A 131 7.00 -13.24 -5.29
CA ILE A 131 6.01 -13.28 -4.19
C ILE A 131 6.52 -14.16 -3.06
N ARG A 132 7.02 -15.36 -3.35
CA ARG A 132 7.58 -16.29 -2.36
C ARG A 132 8.80 -15.70 -1.65
N ASP A 133 9.71 -15.06 -2.37
CA ASP A 133 10.89 -14.38 -1.81
C ASP A 133 10.49 -13.28 -0.83
N GLN A 134 9.46 -12.47 -1.15
CA GLN A 134 8.99 -11.43 -0.23
C GLN A 134 8.28 -11.99 1.00
N LEU A 135 7.48 -13.05 0.86
CA LEU A 135 6.86 -13.75 1.99
C LEU A 135 7.93 -14.28 2.95
N GLU A 136 8.93 -14.99 2.43
CA GLU A 136 10.02 -15.57 3.23
C GLU A 136 10.81 -14.47 3.96
N LYS A 137 11.19 -13.39 3.28
CA LYS A 137 11.90 -12.24 3.87
C LYS A 137 11.13 -11.57 5.01
N ALA A 138 9.80 -11.57 4.92
CA ALA A 138 8.93 -11.02 5.95
C ALA A 138 8.54 -12.03 7.05
N GLY A 139 9.11 -13.25 7.02
CA GLY A 139 8.90 -14.29 8.04
C GLY A 139 7.60 -15.08 7.87
N PHE A 140 7.01 -15.08 6.69
CA PHE A 140 5.83 -15.89 6.37
C PHE A 140 6.18 -17.15 5.58
N ASP A 141 5.27 -18.14 5.62
CA ASP A 141 5.37 -19.34 4.78
C ASP A 141 5.23 -18.93 3.28
N PRO A 142 6.25 -19.21 2.43
CA PRO A 142 6.16 -18.90 1.00
C PRO A 142 4.98 -19.58 0.29
N ALA A 143 4.44 -20.69 0.83
CA ALA A 143 3.29 -21.39 0.26
C ALA A 143 1.98 -20.57 0.38
N LEU A 144 1.97 -19.44 1.11
CA LEU A 144 0.84 -18.50 1.13
C LEU A 144 0.63 -17.80 -0.22
N SER A 145 1.59 -17.87 -1.16
CA SER A 145 1.39 -17.42 -2.54
C SER A 145 0.23 -18.17 -3.24
N ASP A 146 0.05 -19.45 -2.92
CA ASP A 146 -0.98 -20.31 -3.51
C ASP A 146 -2.15 -20.57 -2.55
N ARG A 147 -1.82 -20.75 -1.26
CA ARG A 147 -2.82 -21.07 -0.23
C ARG A 147 -3.70 -19.88 0.08
N GLY A 148 -5.02 -20.08 0.02
CA GLY A 148 -5.98 -19.04 0.37
C GLY A 148 -6.27 -18.02 -0.74
N MET A 149 -5.78 -18.25 -1.96
CA MET A 149 -5.95 -17.31 -3.09
C MET A 149 -7.42 -16.94 -3.33
N LEU A 150 -8.35 -17.89 -3.27
CA LEU A 150 -9.78 -17.62 -3.48
C LEU A 150 -10.36 -16.71 -2.40
N SER A 151 -10.11 -17.02 -1.12
CA SER A 151 -10.56 -16.19 -0.01
C SER A 151 -9.87 -14.82 0.02
N ALA A 152 -8.61 -14.75 -0.41
CA ALA A 152 -7.90 -13.49 -0.56
C ALA A 152 -8.48 -12.62 -1.68
N ALA A 153 -8.88 -13.23 -2.81
CA ALA A 153 -9.55 -12.51 -3.89
C ALA A 153 -10.92 -11.96 -3.46
N GLU A 154 -11.69 -12.72 -2.69
CA GLU A 154 -12.94 -12.25 -2.08
C GLU A 154 -12.68 -11.09 -1.13
N SER A 155 -11.71 -11.22 -0.23
CA SER A 155 -11.33 -10.16 0.71
C SER A 155 -10.83 -8.89 -0.01
N TYR A 156 -10.09 -9.05 -1.11
CA TYR A 156 -9.64 -7.94 -1.95
C TYR A 156 -10.83 -7.15 -2.53
N SER A 157 -11.86 -7.86 -2.98
CA SER A 157 -13.10 -7.24 -3.46
C SER A 157 -13.86 -6.55 -2.32
N VAL A 158 -13.95 -7.18 -1.14
CA VAL A 158 -14.58 -6.60 0.06
C VAL A 158 -13.85 -5.33 0.50
N ASN A 159 -12.51 -5.34 0.48
CA ASN A 159 -11.70 -4.16 0.81
C ASN A 159 -12.02 -2.97 -0.11
N LEU A 160 -12.25 -3.21 -1.41
CA LEU A 160 -12.63 -2.15 -2.35
C LEU A 160 -14.01 -1.58 -1.99
N GLU A 161 -15.01 -2.44 -1.73
CA GLU A 161 -16.36 -2.00 -1.34
C GLU A 161 -16.30 -1.17 -0.05
N GLU A 162 -15.56 -1.64 0.92
CA GLU A 162 -15.37 -0.94 2.19
C GLU A 162 -14.66 0.40 1.99
N ALA A 163 -13.57 0.44 1.20
CA ALA A 163 -12.84 1.66 0.89
C ALA A 163 -13.77 2.74 0.32
N VAL A 164 -14.59 2.37 -0.68
CA VAL A 164 -15.57 3.28 -1.29
C VAL A 164 -16.61 3.74 -0.27
N SER A 165 -17.19 2.83 0.50
CA SER A 165 -18.25 3.15 1.47
C SER A 165 -17.74 4.05 2.59
N ARG A 166 -16.46 3.92 2.97
CA ARG A 166 -15.79 4.74 4.00
C ARG A 166 -15.18 6.02 3.45
N GLY A 167 -15.36 6.29 2.15
CA GLY A 167 -14.96 7.54 1.50
C GLY A 167 -13.48 7.62 1.13
N ALA A 168 -12.77 6.48 0.99
CA ALA A 168 -11.45 6.48 0.37
C ALA A 168 -11.59 6.73 -1.13
N PHE A 169 -10.70 7.55 -1.71
CA PHE A 169 -10.73 7.95 -3.12
C PHE A 169 -9.35 7.89 -3.79
N GLY A 170 -8.34 7.44 -3.06
CA GLY A 170 -6.96 7.31 -3.53
C GLY A 170 -6.14 6.44 -2.62
N VAL A 171 -4.85 6.25 -2.92
CA VAL A 171 -3.92 5.44 -2.13
C VAL A 171 -2.55 6.11 -2.05
N PRO A 172 -1.80 5.96 -0.93
CA PRO A 172 -2.21 5.35 0.34
C PRO A 172 -3.31 6.17 1.04
N PHE A 173 -4.19 5.48 1.77
CA PHE A 173 -5.28 6.10 2.52
C PHE A 173 -5.39 5.44 3.89
N TYR A 174 -5.51 6.23 4.94
CA TYR A 174 -5.55 5.77 6.32
C TYR A 174 -6.85 6.25 6.96
N ILE A 175 -7.54 5.38 7.68
CA ILE A 175 -8.77 5.73 8.42
C ILE A 175 -8.63 5.26 9.85
N THR A 176 -8.88 6.15 10.80
CA THR A 176 -8.98 5.83 12.23
C THR A 176 -10.24 6.48 12.81
N GLY A 177 -11.16 5.68 13.33
CA GLY A 177 -12.50 6.16 13.66
C GLY A 177 -13.19 6.76 12.44
N GLU A 178 -13.56 8.04 12.53
CA GLU A 178 -14.18 8.80 11.43
C GLU A 178 -13.17 9.66 10.65
N GLU A 179 -11.93 9.78 11.12
CA GLU A 179 -10.91 10.62 10.50
C GLU A 179 -10.20 9.91 9.34
N ARG A 180 -9.92 10.68 8.30
CA ARG A 180 -9.40 10.21 7.02
C ARG A 180 -8.16 10.98 6.61
N PHE A 181 -7.09 10.26 6.25
CA PHE A 181 -5.82 10.81 5.83
C PHE A 181 -5.42 10.23 4.47
N TRP A 182 -5.30 11.08 3.46
CA TRP A 182 -4.94 10.64 2.11
C TRP A 182 -3.55 11.10 1.72
N GLY A 183 -2.69 10.16 1.45
CA GLY A 183 -1.33 10.41 0.96
C GLY A 183 -0.26 10.09 2.00
N GLN A 184 0.92 9.75 1.51
CA GLN A 184 2.09 9.47 2.35
C GLN A 184 2.59 10.72 3.12
N ASP A 185 2.19 11.90 2.67
CA ASP A 185 2.49 13.21 3.27
C ASP A 185 1.52 13.60 4.40
N ARG A 186 0.46 12.82 4.64
CA ARG A 186 -0.50 12.99 5.75
C ARG A 186 -0.19 12.11 6.96
N LEU A 187 0.91 11.38 6.96
CA LEU A 187 1.30 10.55 8.11
C LEU A 187 1.64 11.40 9.35
N GLU A 188 2.14 12.61 9.16
CA GLU A 188 2.35 13.54 10.28
C GLU A 188 1.02 13.99 10.92
N ASP A 189 0.01 14.27 10.09
CA ASP A 189 -1.33 14.62 10.58
C ASP A 189 -1.98 13.44 11.33
N LEU A 190 -1.80 12.19 10.83
CA LEU A 190 -2.22 10.98 11.52
C LEU A 190 -1.54 10.83 12.89
N ASP A 191 -0.24 11.09 12.98
CA ASP A 191 0.52 11.03 14.23
C ASP A 191 0.01 12.06 15.24
N LEU A 192 -0.26 13.29 14.80
CA LEU A 192 -0.85 14.36 15.62
C LEU A 192 -2.25 13.98 16.09
N HIS A 193 -3.08 13.42 15.22
CA HIS A 193 -4.44 12.96 15.58
C HIS A 193 -4.39 11.87 16.67
N LEU A 194 -3.55 10.85 16.47
CA LEU A 194 -3.41 9.76 17.44
C LEU A 194 -2.87 10.23 18.80
N SER A 195 -2.14 11.34 18.82
CA SER A 195 -1.67 11.98 20.05
C SER A 195 -2.69 12.93 20.71
N GLY A 196 -3.87 13.11 20.12
CA GLY A 196 -4.90 14.04 20.59
C GLY A 196 -4.56 15.52 20.41
N LYS A 197 -3.72 15.84 19.41
CA LYS A 197 -3.30 17.23 19.09
C LYS A 197 -4.01 17.81 17.86
N LEU A 198 -4.79 16.99 17.17
CA LEU A 198 -5.70 17.36 16.08
C LEU A 198 -7.10 16.87 16.39
#